data_676839bd07edffa871ffc2d0d227cd03
#
_entry.id   676839bd07edffa871ffc2d0d227cd03
#
_cell.length_a   1.000
_cell.length_b   1.000
_cell.length_c   1.000
_cell.angle_alpha   90.00
_cell.angle_beta   90.00
_cell.angle_gamma   90.00
#
_symmetry.space_group_name_H-M   'P 1'
#
loop_
_entity.id
_entity.type
_entity.pdbx_description
1 polymer ?
#
loop_
_entity_poly.entity_id
_entity_poly.type
_entity_poly.pdbx_seq_one_letter_code
_entity_poly.pdbx_strand_id
1 'polypeptide(L)'
;MIKKIDNPLEKHLAVFAADKSKDNYVRLLYAFRYTDVLVPAAVRNDPELPFGNDGVLKPSVFKPDIIYFEALNKHLMPVFSSQKEIPADYKAGNAVFMHCLDWIKAFRLKNSDGVILNPFSKVSFILTPDQIKILLSFPEEQRKPFIRRL
;
A
#
# COMPACT_ATOMS: atom_id res chain seq x y z
N MET A 1 5.95 29.71 -5.06
CA MET A 1 6.73 28.66 -4.55
C MET A 1 5.96 27.39 -4.38
N ILE A 2 6.60 26.37 -4.62
CA ILE A 2 5.94 25.12 -4.59
C ILE A 2 5.83 24.58 -3.23
N LYS A 3 4.65 24.26 -2.85
CA LYS A 3 4.49 23.65 -1.65
C LYS A 3 4.78 22.22 -1.77
N LYS A 4 5.70 21.77 -1.05
CA LYS A 4 6.00 20.39 -1.07
C LYS A 4 4.97 19.66 -0.28
N ILE A 5 4.39 18.68 -0.85
CA ILE A 5 3.43 17.88 -0.13
C ILE A 5 4.18 16.83 0.62
N ASP A 6 4.08 16.88 1.92
CA ASP A 6 4.77 15.94 2.74
C ASP A 6 3.97 14.66 2.78
N ASN A 7 4.57 13.60 2.33
CA ASN A 7 3.99 12.27 2.45
C ASN A 7 4.66 11.62 3.64
N PRO A 8 3.92 11.38 4.73
CA PRO A 8 4.56 10.84 5.94
C PRO A 8 5.26 9.52 5.69
N LEU A 9 4.69 8.70 4.83
CA LEU A 9 5.30 7.41 4.57
C LEU A 9 6.64 7.56 3.84
N GLU A 10 6.70 8.46 2.86
CA GLU A 10 7.95 8.69 2.14
C GLU A 10 9.00 9.29 3.06
N LYS A 11 8.57 10.19 3.92
CA LYS A 11 9.49 10.81 4.87
C LYS A 11 10.10 9.78 5.80
N HIS A 12 9.27 8.94 6.38
CA HIS A 12 9.77 7.96 7.34
C HIS A 12 10.55 6.85 6.66
N LEU A 13 10.23 6.54 5.42
CA LEU A 13 11.01 5.59 4.66
C LEU A 13 12.44 6.10 4.44
N ALA A 14 12.57 7.37 4.09
CA ALA A 14 13.88 7.96 3.88
C ALA A 14 14.67 8.02 5.18
N VAL A 15 14.01 8.37 6.28
CA VAL A 15 14.68 8.44 7.57
C VAL A 15 15.16 7.07 8.00
N PHE A 16 14.34 6.04 7.83
CA PHE A 16 14.74 4.70 8.18
C PHE A 16 15.88 4.19 7.30
N ALA A 17 15.85 4.53 6.03
CA ALA A 17 16.92 4.10 5.12
C ALA A 17 18.26 4.69 5.53
N ALA A 18 18.24 5.91 6.05
CA ALA A 18 19.48 6.57 6.49
C ALA A 18 19.93 6.10 7.86
N ASP A 19 19.00 5.70 8.71
CA ASP A 19 19.32 5.29 10.06
C ASP A 19 18.34 4.20 10.49
N LYS A 20 18.76 2.97 10.42
CA LYS A 20 17.91 1.81 10.66
C LYS A 20 17.77 1.47 12.13
N SER A 21 17.54 2.49 12.93
CA SER A 21 17.32 2.28 14.35
C SER A 21 15.93 1.71 14.59
N LYS A 22 15.74 1.17 15.78
CA LYS A 22 14.45 0.62 16.16
C LYS A 22 13.37 1.69 16.18
N ASP A 23 13.71 2.88 16.68
CA ASP A 23 12.75 3.96 16.73
C ASP A 23 12.28 4.35 15.33
N ASN A 24 13.21 4.45 14.39
CA ASN A 24 12.83 4.81 13.03
C ASN A 24 12.04 3.71 12.37
N TYR A 25 12.31 2.46 12.70
CA TYR A 25 11.54 1.35 12.19
C TYR A 25 10.09 1.42 12.68
N VAL A 26 9.91 1.68 13.96
CA VAL A 26 8.56 1.78 14.52
C VAL A 26 7.79 2.94 13.90
N ARG A 27 8.47 4.07 13.71
CA ARG A 27 7.83 5.22 13.08
C ARG A 27 7.43 4.94 11.65
N LEU A 28 8.25 4.18 10.93
CA LEU A 28 7.90 3.79 9.57
C LEU A 28 6.68 2.89 9.57
N LEU A 29 6.63 1.92 10.46
CA LEU A 29 5.45 1.06 10.55
C LEU A 29 4.20 1.86 10.89
N TYR A 30 4.34 2.81 11.80
CA TYR A 30 3.22 3.65 12.17
C TYR A 30 2.72 4.47 10.98
N ALA A 31 3.65 5.04 10.22
CA ALA A 31 3.28 5.78 9.02
C ALA A 31 2.62 4.86 8.00
N PHE A 32 3.11 3.65 7.85
CA PHE A 32 2.54 2.69 6.91
C PHE A 32 1.11 2.35 7.30
N ARG A 33 0.86 2.20 8.59
CA ARG A 33 -0.46 1.83 9.07
C ARG A 33 -1.50 2.93 8.81
N TYR A 34 -1.08 4.20 8.89
CA TYR A 34 -2.04 5.29 8.87
C TYR A 34 -1.98 6.16 7.61
N THR A 35 -1.23 5.75 6.60
CA THR A 35 -1.16 6.48 5.34
C THR A 35 -1.69 5.59 4.22
N ASP A 36 -2.58 6.12 3.41
CA ASP A 36 -3.07 5.38 2.25
C ASP A 36 -1.96 5.18 1.24
N VAL A 37 -1.98 4.07 0.55
CA VAL A 37 -1.00 3.77 -0.48
C VAL A 37 -1.71 3.41 -1.77
N LEU A 38 -1.00 3.57 -2.88
CA LEU A 38 -1.50 3.14 -4.18
C LEU A 38 -1.22 1.67 -4.36
N VAL A 39 -2.26 0.93 -4.69
CA VAL A 39 -2.16 -0.51 -4.92
C VAL A 39 -2.51 -0.78 -6.37
N PRO A 40 -1.54 -1.20 -7.19
CA PRO A 40 -1.84 -1.55 -8.57
C PRO A 40 -2.58 -2.87 -8.62
N ALA A 41 -3.55 -2.93 -9.51
CA ALA A 41 -4.42 -4.09 -9.55
C ALA A 41 -5.06 -4.22 -10.92
N ALA A 42 -5.41 -5.45 -11.25
CA ALA A 42 -6.26 -5.70 -12.38
C ALA A 42 -7.69 -5.69 -11.87
N VAL A 43 -8.54 -4.90 -12.50
CA VAL A 43 -9.94 -4.87 -12.16
C VAL A 43 -10.66 -5.65 -13.23
N ARG A 44 -11.46 -6.63 -12.82
CA ARG A 44 -12.15 -7.45 -13.79
C ARG A 44 -13.03 -6.59 -14.66
N ASN A 45 -13.02 -6.95 -15.94
CA ASN A 45 -13.84 -6.23 -16.88
C ASN A 45 -15.19 -6.90 -16.87
N ASP A 46 -16.04 -6.53 -15.93
CA ASP A 46 -17.36 -7.09 -15.90
C ASP A 46 -18.39 -6.01 -15.99
N PRO A 47 -19.62 -6.37 -16.31
CA PRO A 47 -20.64 -5.36 -16.55
C PRO A 47 -20.99 -4.55 -15.31
N GLU A 48 -20.67 -5.09 -14.14
CA GLU A 48 -20.90 -4.34 -12.92
C GLU A 48 -19.75 -3.40 -12.67
N LEU A 49 -20.06 -2.29 -12.04
CA LEU A 49 -19.01 -1.38 -11.64
C LEU A 49 -18.16 -2.04 -10.56
N PRO A 50 -16.85 -1.77 -10.54
CA PRO A 50 -16.00 -2.33 -9.51
C PRO A 50 -16.30 -1.77 -8.12
N PHE A 51 -17.03 -0.67 -8.06
CA PHE A 51 -17.38 -0.06 -6.79
C PHE A 51 -18.84 -0.34 -6.48
N GLY A 52 -19.15 -0.51 -5.21
CA GLY A 52 -20.51 -0.65 -4.77
C GLY A 52 -21.24 0.68 -4.81
N ASN A 53 -22.51 0.66 -4.41
CA ASN A 53 -23.31 1.86 -4.38
C ASN A 53 -22.77 2.91 -3.45
N ASP A 54 -22.00 2.50 -2.46
CA ASP A 54 -21.40 3.42 -1.52
C ASP A 54 -20.05 3.94 -1.98
N GLY A 55 -19.62 3.61 -3.18
CA GLY A 55 -18.34 4.05 -3.70
C GLY A 55 -17.17 3.23 -3.22
N VAL A 56 -17.41 2.11 -2.55
CA VAL A 56 -16.36 1.27 -2.04
C VAL A 56 -16.03 0.18 -3.04
N LEU A 57 -14.74 -0.05 -3.26
CA LEU A 57 -14.30 -1.06 -4.20
C LEU A 57 -14.75 -2.44 -3.73
N LYS A 58 -15.33 -3.20 -4.65
CA LYS A 58 -15.78 -4.54 -4.34
C LYS A 58 -14.60 -5.50 -4.31
N PRO A 59 -14.38 -6.22 -3.22
CA PRO A 59 -13.24 -7.13 -3.16
C PRO A 59 -13.28 -8.22 -4.22
N SER A 60 -14.47 -8.61 -4.64
CA SER A 60 -14.59 -9.71 -5.58
C SER A 60 -14.03 -9.40 -6.95
N VAL A 61 -13.90 -8.10 -7.29
CA VAL A 61 -13.38 -7.74 -8.62
C VAL A 61 -11.99 -7.13 -8.54
N PHE A 62 -11.47 -6.94 -7.35
CA PHE A 62 -10.17 -6.31 -7.16
C PHE A 62 -9.09 -7.39 -7.06
N LYS A 63 -8.13 -7.34 -7.97
CA LYS A 63 -7.05 -8.32 -7.99
C LYS A 63 -5.72 -7.58 -7.95
N PRO A 64 -5.13 -7.44 -6.76
CA PRO A 64 -3.85 -6.74 -6.67
C PRO A 64 -2.76 -7.49 -7.41
N ASP A 65 -1.82 -6.76 -7.96
CA ASP A 65 -0.69 -7.34 -8.65
C ASP A 65 0.20 -8.06 -7.65
N ILE A 66 0.79 -9.16 -8.11
CA ILE A 66 1.80 -9.87 -7.35
C ILE A 66 2.99 -10.03 -8.27
N ILE A 67 4.14 -9.58 -7.85
CA ILE A 67 5.35 -9.63 -8.66
C ILE A 67 6.33 -10.60 -8.04
N TYR A 68 6.93 -11.44 -8.88
CA TYR A 68 7.97 -12.32 -8.42
C TYR A 68 9.31 -11.59 -8.50
N PHE A 69 9.98 -11.48 -7.37
CA PHE A 69 11.29 -10.84 -7.31
C PHE A 69 12.36 -11.92 -7.22
N GLU A 70 13.00 -12.15 -8.34
CA GLU A 70 13.93 -13.26 -8.48
C GLU A 70 15.06 -13.19 -7.48
N ALA A 71 15.61 -12.00 -7.28
CA ALA A 71 16.71 -11.83 -6.35
C ALA A 71 16.36 -12.22 -4.92
N LEU A 72 15.08 -12.13 -4.57
CA LEU A 72 14.61 -12.45 -3.24
C LEU A 72 13.92 -13.80 -3.18
N ASN A 73 13.60 -14.36 -4.34
CA ASN A 73 12.82 -15.59 -4.43
C ASN A 73 11.51 -15.45 -3.69
N LYS A 74 10.82 -14.34 -3.92
CA LYS A 74 9.56 -14.05 -3.24
C LYS A 74 8.56 -13.43 -4.18
N HIS A 75 7.29 -13.78 -3.94
CA HIS A 75 6.17 -13.15 -4.62
C HIS A 75 5.62 -12.08 -3.71
N LEU A 76 5.71 -10.83 -4.13
CA LEU A 76 5.34 -9.70 -3.27
C LEU A 76 4.27 -8.84 -3.91
N MET A 77 3.38 -8.31 -3.10
CA MET A 77 2.37 -7.38 -3.56
C MET A 77 2.97 -5.99 -3.53
N PRO A 78 3.15 -5.33 -4.68
CA PRO A 78 3.73 -4.00 -4.67
C PRO A 78 2.72 -2.96 -4.24
N VAL A 79 3.17 -1.99 -3.47
CA VAL A 79 2.37 -0.81 -3.15
C VAL A 79 3.28 0.39 -3.33
N PHE A 80 2.68 1.54 -3.58
CA PHE A 80 3.44 2.75 -3.88
C PHE A 80 2.96 3.90 -3.02
N SER A 81 3.90 4.70 -2.54
CA SER A 81 3.56 5.82 -1.69
C SER A 81 2.90 6.96 -2.46
N SER A 82 3.19 7.07 -3.76
CA SER A 82 2.60 8.09 -4.59
C SER A 82 2.70 7.68 -6.04
N GLN A 83 1.98 8.41 -6.90
CA GLN A 83 1.96 8.11 -8.32
C GLN A 83 3.35 8.19 -8.95
N LYS A 84 4.18 9.11 -8.47
CA LYS A 84 5.50 9.27 -9.07
C LYS A 84 6.42 8.08 -8.85
N GLU A 85 6.09 7.21 -7.90
CA GLU A 85 6.89 6.03 -7.65
C GLU A 85 6.57 4.89 -8.60
N ILE A 86 5.52 5.02 -9.37
CA ILE A 86 5.15 3.99 -10.33
C ILE A 86 5.82 4.30 -11.65
N PRO A 87 6.66 3.38 -12.17
CA PRO A 87 7.33 3.65 -13.45
C PRO A 87 6.33 3.81 -14.57
N ALA A 88 6.69 4.66 -15.54
CA ALA A 88 5.79 4.93 -16.64
C ALA A 88 5.49 3.69 -17.46
N ASP A 89 6.43 2.75 -17.51
CA ASP A 89 6.23 1.53 -18.28
C ASP A 89 5.65 0.38 -17.48
N TYR A 90 5.25 0.64 -16.23
CA TYR A 90 4.65 -0.40 -15.41
C TYR A 90 3.24 -0.67 -15.93
N LYS A 91 2.96 -1.90 -16.20
CA LYS A 91 1.70 -2.25 -16.84
C LYS A 91 0.67 -2.76 -15.86
N ALA A 92 0.28 -1.91 -14.99
CA ALA A 92 -0.83 -2.23 -14.12
C ALA A 92 -2.11 -1.86 -14.82
N GLY A 93 -3.18 -2.54 -14.55
CA GLY A 93 -4.47 -2.15 -15.06
C GLY A 93 -4.91 -0.84 -14.46
N ASN A 94 -4.81 -0.74 -13.16
CA ASN A 94 -5.22 0.44 -12.42
C ASN A 94 -4.42 0.52 -11.14
N ALA A 95 -4.40 1.70 -10.55
CA ALA A 95 -3.82 1.87 -9.24
C ALA A 95 -4.82 2.65 -8.40
N VAL A 96 -5.11 2.15 -7.22
CA VAL A 96 -6.14 2.70 -6.36
C VAL A 96 -5.53 3.01 -5.01
N PHE A 97 -5.82 4.21 -4.49
CA PHE A 97 -5.41 4.51 -3.12
C PHE A 97 -6.25 3.69 -2.17
N MET A 98 -5.60 2.99 -1.26
CA MET A 98 -6.28 2.13 -0.32
C MET A 98 -5.80 2.38 1.08
N HIS A 99 -6.74 2.37 2.00
CA HIS A 99 -6.44 2.38 3.42
C HIS A 99 -5.76 1.08 3.82
N CYS A 100 -4.94 1.15 4.83
CA CYS A 100 -4.14 0.01 5.27
C CYS A 100 -4.99 -1.24 5.53
N LEU A 101 -6.09 -1.07 6.23
CA LEU A 101 -6.92 -2.23 6.54
C LEU A 101 -7.51 -2.86 5.29
N ASP A 102 -7.73 -2.07 4.27
CA ASP A 102 -8.29 -2.59 3.02
C ASP A 102 -7.25 -3.32 2.19
N TRP A 103 -6.04 -2.77 2.06
CA TRP A 103 -5.06 -3.48 1.26
C TRP A 103 -4.55 -4.73 1.99
N ILE A 104 -4.60 -4.75 3.31
CA ILE A 104 -4.25 -5.97 4.03
C ILE A 104 -5.23 -7.09 3.70
N LYS A 105 -6.51 -6.76 3.56
CA LYS A 105 -7.48 -7.77 3.15
C LYS A 105 -7.17 -8.29 1.76
N ALA A 106 -6.81 -7.39 0.85
CA ALA A 106 -6.46 -7.80 -0.51
C ALA A 106 -5.23 -8.69 -0.52
N PHE A 107 -4.24 -8.35 0.30
CA PHE A 107 -3.03 -9.14 0.41
C PHE A 107 -3.34 -10.56 0.86
N ARG A 108 -4.20 -10.69 1.86
CA ARG A 108 -4.51 -12.02 2.38
C ARG A 108 -5.21 -12.90 1.36
N LEU A 109 -6.05 -12.28 0.53
CA LEU A 109 -6.75 -13.03 -0.49
C LEU A 109 -5.80 -13.57 -1.54
N LYS A 110 -4.66 -12.93 -1.74
CA LYS A 110 -3.72 -13.36 -2.77
C LYS A 110 -2.64 -14.30 -2.25
N ASN A 111 -2.50 -14.39 -0.94
CA ASN A 111 -1.56 -15.35 -0.37
C ASN A 111 -0.14 -15.18 -0.89
N SER A 112 0.39 -13.98 -0.82
CA SER A 112 1.76 -13.69 -1.26
C SER A 112 2.72 -13.77 -0.08
N ASP A 113 4.01 -13.62 -0.38
CA ASP A 113 5.06 -13.70 0.65
C ASP A 113 5.24 -12.42 1.44
N GLY A 114 4.59 -11.36 1.02
CA GLY A 114 4.70 -10.09 1.71
C GLY A 114 4.28 -8.96 0.81
N VAL A 115 4.52 -7.74 1.29
CA VAL A 115 4.18 -6.51 0.59
C VAL A 115 5.46 -5.71 0.45
N ILE A 116 5.67 -5.08 -0.70
CA ILE A 116 6.86 -4.27 -0.91
C ILE A 116 6.43 -2.86 -1.28
N LEU A 117 6.97 -1.89 -0.54
CA LEU A 117 6.71 -0.50 -0.78
C LEU A 117 7.75 0.08 -1.73
N ASN A 118 7.30 0.71 -2.79
CA ASN A 118 8.16 1.41 -3.77
C ASN A 118 9.27 0.51 -4.30
N PRO A 119 8.92 -0.62 -4.92
CA PRO A 119 9.93 -1.61 -5.32
C PRO A 119 10.89 -1.13 -6.39
N PHE A 120 10.53 -0.10 -7.14
CA PHE A 120 11.38 0.38 -8.24
C PHE A 120 12.15 1.63 -7.88
N SER A 121 12.08 2.05 -6.63
CA SER A 121 12.81 3.18 -6.13
C SER A 121 14.14 2.71 -5.56
N LYS A 122 15.06 3.64 -5.36
CA LYS A 122 16.32 3.32 -4.70
C LYS A 122 16.08 2.81 -3.29
N VAL A 123 15.02 3.27 -2.66
CA VAL A 123 14.71 2.90 -1.29
C VAL A 123 13.36 2.22 -1.30
N SER A 124 13.36 0.95 -0.98
CA SER A 124 12.14 0.17 -0.88
C SER A 124 12.07 -0.46 0.50
N PHE A 125 10.91 -0.99 0.85
CA PHE A 125 10.72 -1.57 2.16
C PHE A 125 9.79 -2.77 2.05
N ILE A 126 10.20 -3.90 2.60
CA ILE A 126 9.42 -5.13 2.53
C ILE A 126 8.76 -5.38 3.88
N LEU A 127 7.46 -5.62 3.84
CA LEU A 127 6.70 -6.07 5.00
C LEU A 127 6.46 -7.55 4.87
N THR A 128 7.00 -8.30 5.81
CA THR A 128 6.72 -9.72 5.88
C THR A 128 5.32 -9.95 6.46
N PRO A 129 4.78 -11.16 6.33
CA PRO A 129 3.48 -11.42 6.94
C PRO A 129 3.45 -11.15 8.44
N ASP A 130 4.55 -11.42 9.15
CA ASP A 130 4.60 -11.12 10.57
C ASP A 130 4.54 -9.63 10.84
N GLN A 131 5.21 -8.84 10.03
CA GLN A 131 5.17 -7.39 10.18
C GLN A 131 3.79 -6.84 9.84
N ILE A 132 3.10 -7.46 8.90
CA ILE A 132 1.74 -7.05 8.59
C ILE A 132 0.83 -7.28 9.80
N LYS A 133 1.05 -8.36 10.53
CA LYS A 133 0.31 -8.58 11.76
C LYS A 133 0.54 -7.49 12.78
N ILE A 134 1.76 -6.96 12.82
CA ILE A 134 2.06 -5.85 13.72
C ILE A 134 1.24 -4.62 13.35
N LEU A 135 1.08 -4.36 12.06
CA LEU A 135 0.25 -3.24 11.64
C LEU A 135 -1.18 -3.40 12.15
N LEU A 136 -1.68 -4.62 12.15
CA LEU A 136 -3.04 -4.87 12.62
C LEU A 136 -3.18 -4.68 14.12
N SER A 137 -2.07 -4.70 14.85
CA SER A 137 -2.12 -4.51 16.29
C SER A 137 -2.19 -3.04 16.69
N PHE A 138 -1.95 -2.12 15.75
CA PHE A 138 -2.03 -0.70 16.07
C PHE A 138 -3.49 -0.31 16.23
N PRO A 139 -3.77 0.71 17.06
CA PRO A 139 -5.16 1.12 17.27
C PRO A 139 -5.82 1.56 16.00
N GLU A 140 -7.09 1.25 15.88
CA GLU A 140 -7.86 1.72 14.76
C GLU A 140 -8.14 3.19 14.94
N GLU A 141 -7.94 3.97 13.88
CA GLU A 141 -8.17 5.39 13.99
C GLU A 141 -9.66 5.67 14.02
N GLN A 142 -10.04 6.76 14.66
CA GLN A 142 -11.41 7.15 14.70
C GLN A 142 -11.80 7.73 13.37
N ARG A 143 -12.82 7.17 12.78
CA ARG A 143 -13.32 7.65 11.53
C ARG A 143 -14.74 8.06 11.70
N LYS A 144 -15.07 9.21 11.19
CA LYS A 144 -16.42 9.70 11.20
C LYS A 144 -16.98 9.51 9.82
N PRO A 145 -17.78 8.49 9.62
CA PRO A 145 -18.14 8.08 8.27
C PRO A 145 -18.78 9.18 7.45
N PHE A 146 -19.64 10.00 8.10
CA PHE A 146 -20.30 11.00 7.31
C PHE A 146 -19.43 12.19 6.97
N ILE A 147 -18.30 12.34 7.62
CA ILE A 147 -17.42 13.44 7.30
C ILE A 147 -16.77 13.26 5.96
N ARG A 148 -16.44 12.07 5.64
CA ARG A 148 -15.68 11.87 4.44
C ARG A 148 -16.44 12.05 3.19
N ARG A 149 -17.74 12.17 3.29
CA ARG A 149 -18.49 12.38 2.12
C ARG A 149 -18.60 13.79 1.72
N LEU A 150 -18.13 14.67 2.47
CA LEU A 150 -18.29 16.05 2.14
C LEU A 150 -17.56 16.49 0.92
#